data_3c36a0b2516626733ec9e12348acc09e
#
_entry.id   3c36a0b2516626733ec9e12348acc09e
#
_cell.length_a   1.000
_cell.length_b   1.000
_cell.length_c   1.000
_cell.angle_alpha   90.00
_cell.angle_beta   90.00
_cell.angle_gamma   90.00
#
_symmetry.space_group_name_H-M   'P 1'
#
loop_
_entity.id
_entity.type
_entity.pdbx_description
1 polymer ?
#
loop_
_entity_poly.entity_id
_entity_poly.type
_entity_poly.pdbx_seq_one_letter_code
_entity_poly.pdbx_strand_id
1 'polypeptide(L)'
;MALLHMAVTEPLDLGDGAGLSRIAKERLHVLHVNHLLRGEDADADQHFVQETCDSLGVPCTALRVDVAKFAQERDGNVEDVGRRVRYDAARELAQKLCIEQGVSRQKAKILTAHTADDRAETFMMNVMRGSGMSGLASIPRHRGLIYRPL
;
A
#
# COMPACT_ATOMS: atom_id res chain seq x y z
N MET A 1 -6.20 6.34 -5.72
CA MET A 1 -6.45 5.90 -7.12
C MET A 1 -5.41 6.43 -8.11
N ALA A 2 -4.77 7.60 -7.88
CA ALA A 2 -3.74 8.14 -8.79
C ALA A 2 -2.62 7.12 -9.13
N LEU A 3 -2.06 6.45 -8.11
CA LEU A 3 -1.02 5.44 -8.33
C LEU A 3 -1.47 4.29 -9.26
N LEU A 4 -2.74 3.83 -9.15
CA LEU A 4 -3.27 2.80 -10.02
C LEU A 4 -3.34 3.26 -11.47
N HIS A 5 -3.88 4.47 -11.70
CA HIS A 5 -3.91 5.06 -13.05
C HIS A 5 -2.51 5.17 -13.64
N MET A 6 -1.56 5.72 -12.88
CA MET A 6 -0.16 5.82 -13.34
C MET A 6 0.43 4.43 -13.63
N ALA A 7 0.20 3.43 -12.77
CA ALA A 7 0.72 2.07 -12.98
C ALA A 7 0.19 1.41 -14.26
N VAL A 8 -1.02 1.77 -14.68
CA VAL A 8 -1.65 1.24 -15.91
C VAL A 8 -1.22 2.01 -17.15
N THR A 9 -1.07 3.34 -17.07
CA THR A 9 -0.90 4.22 -18.24
C THR A 9 0.55 4.62 -18.50
N GLU A 10 1.36 4.75 -17.43
CA GLU A 10 2.69 5.34 -17.49
C GLU A 10 3.78 4.36 -17.05
N PRO A 11 5.02 4.51 -17.54
CA PRO A 11 6.14 3.82 -16.95
C PRO A 11 6.46 4.43 -15.57
N LEU A 12 6.67 3.58 -14.57
CA LEU A 12 6.99 3.99 -13.20
C LEU A 12 8.46 3.71 -12.86
N ASP A 13 9.10 4.64 -12.16
CA ASP A 13 10.35 4.39 -11.46
C ASP A 13 10.03 3.87 -10.05
N LEU A 14 10.25 2.59 -9.85
CA LEU A 14 9.99 1.93 -8.57
C LEU A 14 11.07 2.23 -7.51
N GLY A 15 12.15 2.92 -7.89
CA GLY A 15 13.26 3.22 -6.98
C GLY A 15 14.11 2.00 -6.64
N ASP A 16 14.11 0.98 -7.50
CA ASP A 16 14.92 -0.24 -7.38
C ASP A 16 16.20 -0.21 -8.22
N GLY A 17 16.49 0.92 -8.85
CA GLY A 17 17.65 1.12 -9.71
C GLY A 17 17.46 0.65 -11.16
N ALA A 18 16.31 0.07 -11.50
CA ALA A 18 15.99 -0.35 -12.87
C ALA A 18 15.49 0.79 -13.78
N GLY A 19 15.24 1.98 -13.20
CA GLY A 19 14.70 3.13 -13.90
C GLY A 19 13.20 2.99 -14.22
N LEU A 20 12.74 3.74 -15.23
CA LEU A 20 11.33 3.71 -15.65
C LEU A 20 11.00 2.39 -16.33
N SER A 21 9.96 1.72 -15.84
CA SER A 21 9.47 0.47 -16.45
C SER A 21 7.94 0.44 -16.52
N ARG A 22 7.39 -0.12 -17.61
CA ARG A 22 5.96 -0.38 -17.72
C ARG A 22 5.60 -1.67 -17.01
N ILE A 23 4.51 -1.63 -16.26
CA ILE A 23 3.95 -2.82 -15.61
C ILE A 23 2.86 -3.36 -16.51
N ALA A 24 2.98 -4.63 -16.92
CA ALA A 24 1.91 -5.28 -17.66
C ALA A 24 0.66 -5.40 -16.77
N LYS A 25 -0.51 -5.07 -17.35
CA LYS A 25 -1.79 -4.99 -16.62
C LYS A 25 -2.14 -6.31 -15.93
N GLU A 26 -1.84 -7.43 -16.57
CA GLU A 26 -2.08 -8.79 -16.08
C GLU A 26 -1.23 -9.14 -14.85
N ARG A 27 -0.22 -8.32 -14.57
CA ARG A 27 0.68 -8.45 -13.41
C ARG A 27 0.29 -7.51 -12.27
N LEU A 28 -0.73 -6.67 -12.46
CA LEU A 28 -1.27 -5.78 -11.45
C LEU A 28 -2.39 -6.47 -10.68
N HIS A 29 -2.44 -6.25 -9.38
CA HIS A 29 -3.54 -6.63 -8.52
C HIS A 29 -3.72 -5.55 -7.44
N VAL A 30 -4.94 -5.10 -7.25
CA VAL A 30 -5.26 -4.09 -6.23
C VAL A 30 -5.72 -4.77 -4.95
N LEU A 31 -5.19 -4.34 -3.82
CA LEU A 31 -5.71 -4.67 -2.50
C LEU A 31 -6.33 -3.41 -1.89
N HIS A 32 -7.60 -3.49 -1.57
CA HIS A 32 -8.29 -2.49 -0.74
C HIS A 32 -8.61 -3.09 0.63
N VAL A 33 -8.22 -2.39 1.70
CA VAL A 33 -8.55 -2.80 3.07
C VAL A 33 -9.51 -1.80 3.68
N ASN A 34 -10.77 -2.21 3.83
CA ASN A 34 -11.79 -1.45 4.53
C ASN A 34 -11.67 -1.71 6.04
N HIS A 35 -11.27 -0.70 6.78
CA HIS A 35 -11.00 -0.79 8.22
C HIS A 35 -12.27 -0.71 9.09
N LEU A 36 -13.46 -0.55 8.49
CA LEU A 36 -14.76 -0.40 9.15
C LEU A 36 -14.83 0.75 10.18
N LEU A 37 -13.98 1.78 10.03
CA LEU A 37 -13.90 2.90 10.96
C LEU A 37 -14.89 4.03 10.66
N ARG A 38 -15.35 4.15 9.39
CA ARG A 38 -16.17 5.27 8.90
C ARG A 38 -17.53 4.83 8.34
N GLY A 39 -18.00 3.63 8.69
CA GLY A 39 -19.31 3.13 8.27
C GLY A 39 -19.55 3.24 6.76
N GLU A 40 -20.63 3.93 6.36
CA GLU A 40 -21.04 4.06 4.96
C GLU A 40 -20.00 4.73 4.06
N ASP A 41 -19.22 5.68 4.57
CA ASP A 41 -18.13 6.31 3.80
C ASP A 41 -17.05 5.31 3.42
N ALA A 42 -16.71 4.39 4.33
CA ALA A 42 -15.72 3.35 4.04
C ALA A 42 -16.25 2.32 3.02
N ASP A 43 -17.54 2.08 3.00
CA ASP A 43 -18.19 1.20 2.03
C ASP A 43 -18.27 1.89 0.66
N ALA A 44 -18.56 3.18 0.61
CA ALA A 44 -18.52 3.98 -0.62
C ALA A 44 -17.10 4.03 -1.22
N ASP A 45 -16.08 4.23 -0.38
CA ASP A 45 -14.68 4.18 -0.80
C ASP A 45 -14.32 2.82 -1.40
N GLN A 46 -14.76 1.72 -0.77
CA GLN A 46 -14.54 0.36 -1.28
C GLN A 46 -15.20 0.16 -2.63
N HIS A 47 -16.44 0.59 -2.79
CA HIS A 47 -17.19 0.47 -4.04
C HIS A 47 -16.52 1.25 -5.17
N PHE A 48 -16.14 2.50 -4.90
CA PHE A 48 -15.39 3.34 -5.86
C PHE A 48 -14.09 2.68 -6.32
N VAL A 49 -13.34 2.05 -5.40
CA VAL A 49 -12.10 1.34 -5.75
C VAL A 49 -12.40 0.14 -6.66
N GLN A 50 -13.43 -0.64 -6.34
CA GLN A 50 -13.83 -1.80 -7.13
C GLN A 50 -14.27 -1.40 -8.54
N GLU A 51 -15.16 -0.42 -8.67
CA GLU A 51 -15.62 0.10 -9.98
C GLU A 51 -14.45 0.63 -10.83
N THR A 52 -13.51 1.34 -10.19
CA THR A 52 -12.33 1.84 -10.89
C THR A 52 -11.45 0.69 -11.40
N CYS A 53 -11.24 -0.33 -10.58
CA CYS A 53 -10.48 -1.52 -10.98
C CYS A 53 -11.15 -2.25 -12.15
N ASP A 54 -12.46 -2.42 -12.09
CA ASP A 54 -13.26 -3.06 -13.16
C ASP A 54 -13.14 -2.26 -14.46
N SER A 55 -13.26 -0.94 -14.42
CA SER A 55 -13.13 -0.06 -15.58
C SER A 55 -11.74 -0.12 -16.22
N LEU A 56 -10.70 -0.32 -15.41
CA LEU A 56 -9.32 -0.48 -15.87
C LEU A 56 -8.97 -1.92 -16.26
N GLY A 57 -9.84 -2.90 -15.96
CA GLY A 57 -9.59 -4.31 -16.15
C GLY A 57 -8.46 -4.87 -15.28
N VAL A 58 -8.33 -4.37 -14.04
CA VAL A 58 -7.34 -4.81 -13.05
C VAL A 58 -8.03 -5.56 -11.91
N PRO A 59 -7.61 -6.78 -11.58
CA PRO A 59 -8.20 -7.53 -10.47
C PRO A 59 -8.09 -6.78 -9.14
N CYS A 60 -9.16 -6.81 -8.35
CA CYS A 60 -9.22 -6.19 -7.02
C CYS A 60 -9.63 -7.20 -5.95
N THR A 61 -8.92 -7.20 -4.84
CA THR A 61 -9.32 -7.91 -3.61
C THR A 61 -9.69 -6.87 -2.55
N ALA A 62 -10.93 -6.91 -2.07
CA ALA A 62 -11.39 -6.11 -0.94
C ALA A 62 -11.39 -6.95 0.33
N LEU A 63 -10.71 -6.47 1.37
CA LEU A 63 -10.68 -7.08 2.70
C LEU A 63 -11.39 -6.15 3.69
N ARG A 64 -12.30 -6.68 4.49
CA ARG A 64 -13.00 -5.93 5.55
C ARG A 64 -12.47 -6.37 6.91
N VAL A 65 -11.99 -5.44 7.71
CA VAL A 65 -11.39 -5.73 9.02
C VAL A 65 -11.83 -4.70 10.05
N ASP A 66 -12.40 -5.15 11.15
CA ASP A 66 -12.73 -4.28 12.29
C ASP A 66 -11.46 -3.95 13.10
N VAL A 67 -10.78 -2.90 12.64
CA VAL A 67 -9.51 -2.46 13.26
C VAL A 67 -9.73 -1.89 14.65
N ALA A 68 -10.90 -1.29 14.94
CA ALA A 68 -11.21 -0.76 16.27
C ALA A 68 -11.28 -1.89 17.30
N LYS A 69 -11.94 -2.99 16.97
CA LYS A 69 -11.99 -4.18 17.82
C LYS A 69 -10.62 -4.78 18.06
N PHE A 70 -9.81 -4.94 17.00
CA PHE A 70 -8.44 -5.45 17.13
C PHE A 70 -7.53 -4.55 17.98
N ALA A 71 -7.70 -3.23 17.89
CA ALA A 71 -6.94 -2.28 18.69
C ALA A 71 -7.30 -2.37 20.17
N GLN A 72 -8.59 -2.50 20.49
CA GLN A 72 -9.08 -2.68 21.86
C GLN A 72 -8.55 -3.98 22.51
N GLU A 73 -8.58 -5.09 21.77
CA GLU A 73 -8.11 -6.39 22.27
C GLU A 73 -6.60 -6.42 22.58
N ARG A 74 -5.81 -5.51 21.97
CA ARG A 74 -4.35 -5.48 22.08
C ARG A 74 -3.79 -4.25 22.77
N ASP A 75 -4.66 -3.41 23.36
CA ASP A 75 -4.29 -2.12 23.96
C ASP A 75 -3.40 -1.27 23.03
N GLY A 76 -3.74 -1.27 21.75
CA GLY A 76 -2.96 -0.67 20.67
C GLY A 76 -3.61 0.56 20.04
N ASN A 77 -2.79 1.40 19.42
CA ASN A 77 -3.28 2.52 18.61
C ASN A 77 -3.96 1.98 17.34
N VAL A 78 -5.19 2.44 17.08
CA VAL A 78 -6.02 2.06 15.91
C VAL A 78 -5.28 2.28 14.59
N GLU A 79 -4.53 3.36 14.46
CA GLU A 79 -3.78 3.69 13.25
C GLU A 79 -2.63 2.70 13.01
N ASP A 80 -1.87 2.36 14.05
CA ASP A 80 -0.77 1.39 13.98
C ASP A 80 -1.28 0.00 13.68
N VAL A 81 -2.40 -0.40 14.31
CA VAL A 81 -3.05 -1.69 14.04
C VAL A 81 -3.55 -1.73 12.59
N GLY A 82 -4.24 -0.69 12.12
CA GLY A 82 -4.71 -0.59 10.74
C GLY A 82 -3.58 -0.65 9.73
N ARG A 83 -2.47 0.03 10.02
CA ARG A 83 -1.26 -0.02 9.19
C ARG A 83 -0.67 -1.44 9.14
N ARG A 84 -0.56 -2.13 10.26
CA ARG A 84 -0.06 -3.52 10.33
C ARG A 84 -0.94 -4.45 9.54
N VAL A 85 -2.26 -4.43 9.77
CA VAL A 85 -3.25 -5.23 9.05
C VAL A 85 -3.10 -5.07 7.54
N ARG A 86 -2.98 -3.83 7.06
CA ARG A 86 -2.82 -3.53 5.63
C ARG A 86 -1.56 -4.16 5.04
N TYR A 87 -0.42 -4.04 5.72
CA TYR A 87 0.84 -4.61 5.23
C TYR A 87 0.88 -6.13 5.30
N ASP A 88 0.28 -6.73 6.32
CA ASP A 88 0.23 -8.18 6.46
C ASP A 88 -0.70 -8.77 5.37
N ALA A 89 -1.88 -8.20 5.16
CA ALA A 89 -2.78 -8.59 4.08
C ALA A 89 -2.11 -8.45 2.69
N ALA A 90 -1.35 -7.37 2.47
CA ALA A 90 -0.63 -7.19 1.21
C ALA A 90 0.45 -8.25 0.99
N ARG A 91 1.18 -8.64 2.04
CA ARG A 91 2.19 -9.71 1.96
C ARG A 91 1.57 -11.07 1.71
N GLU A 92 0.46 -11.39 2.38
CA GLU A 92 -0.29 -12.64 2.21
C GLU A 92 -0.85 -12.75 0.78
N LEU A 93 -1.49 -11.69 0.29
CA LEU A 93 -2.00 -11.65 -1.08
C LEU A 93 -0.87 -11.80 -2.10
N ALA A 94 0.23 -11.07 -1.93
CA ALA A 94 1.39 -11.18 -2.81
C ALA A 94 1.96 -12.60 -2.83
N GLN A 95 2.04 -13.27 -1.68
CA GLN A 95 2.48 -14.66 -1.59
C GLN A 95 1.52 -15.60 -2.32
N LYS A 96 0.22 -15.46 -2.11
CA LYS A 96 -0.81 -16.26 -2.77
C LYS A 96 -0.73 -16.13 -4.29
N LEU A 97 -0.68 -14.90 -4.80
CA LEU A 97 -0.57 -14.63 -6.23
C LEU A 97 0.73 -15.18 -6.83
N CYS A 98 1.85 -15.10 -6.13
CA CYS A 98 3.10 -15.70 -6.58
C CYS A 98 3.01 -17.23 -6.71
N ILE A 99 2.37 -17.89 -5.77
CA ILE A 99 2.14 -19.35 -5.81
C ILE A 99 1.25 -19.71 -7.01
N GLU A 100 0.13 -19.00 -7.20
CA GLU A 100 -0.81 -19.22 -8.30
C GLU A 100 -0.16 -19.03 -9.67
N GLN A 101 0.76 -18.07 -9.79
CA GLN A 101 1.47 -17.77 -11.04
C GLN A 101 2.79 -18.55 -11.20
N GLY A 102 3.18 -19.39 -10.26
CA GLY A 102 4.42 -20.15 -10.30
C GLY A 102 5.69 -19.30 -10.30
N VAL A 103 5.65 -18.09 -9.66
CA VAL A 103 6.78 -17.18 -9.59
C VAL A 103 7.33 -17.06 -8.16
N SER A 104 8.64 -16.75 -8.05
CA SER A 104 9.25 -16.53 -6.75
C SER A 104 8.66 -15.30 -6.05
N ARG A 105 8.41 -15.42 -4.75
CA ARG A 105 7.95 -14.30 -3.89
C ARG A 105 8.86 -13.06 -3.97
N GLN A 106 10.14 -13.24 -4.20
CA GLN A 106 11.10 -12.14 -4.33
C GLN A 106 10.81 -11.23 -5.55
N LYS A 107 10.04 -11.72 -6.54
CA LYS A 107 9.61 -10.94 -7.70
C LYS A 107 8.35 -10.11 -7.42
N ALA A 108 7.66 -10.34 -6.31
CA ALA A 108 6.51 -9.54 -5.93
C ALA A 108 6.94 -8.13 -5.51
N LYS A 109 6.16 -7.14 -5.92
CA LYS A 109 6.34 -5.73 -5.52
C LYS A 109 5.02 -5.20 -5.00
N ILE A 110 5.02 -4.67 -3.77
CA ILE A 110 3.85 -4.04 -3.14
C ILE A 110 4.00 -2.54 -3.32
N LEU A 111 3.17 -1.94 -4.17
CA LEU A 111 3.19 -0.50 -4.42
C LEU A 111 2.27 0.22 -3.42
N THR A 112 2.77 1.28 -2.81
CA THR A 112 2.00 2.14 -1.90
C THR A 112 2.10 3.60 -2.32
N ALA A 113 0.97 4.31 -2.23
CA ALA A 113 0.85 5.72 -2.63
C ALA A 113 1.30 6.69 -1.53
N HIS A 114 2.52 6.51 -1.01
CA HIS A 114 3.14 7.52 -0.15
C HIS A 114 3.79 8.57 -1.05
N THR A 115 3.35 9.81 -0.90
CA THR A 115 3.85 10.95 -1.69
C THR A 115 5.11 11.57 -1.10
N ALA A 116 5.73 12.48 -1.84
CA ALA A 116 6.84 13.29 -1.35
C ALA A 116 6.41 14.15 -0.14
N ASP A 117 5.16 14.61 -0.11
CA ASP A 117 4.60 15.37 1.01
C ASP A 117 4.50 14.53 2.28
N ASP A 118 4.02 13.27 2.20
CA ASP A 118 4.03 12.33 3.34
C ASP A 118 5.45 12.14 3.91
N ARG A 119 6.45 12.13 3.05
CA ARG A 119 7.85 12.00 3.44
C ARG A 119 8.35 13.28 4.13
N ALA A 120 7.98 14.45 3.62
CA ALA A 120 8.33 15.73 4.20
C ALA A 120 7.66 15.90 5.58
N GLU A 121 6.39 15.56 5.71
CA GLU A 121 5.67 15.57 6.98
C GLU A 121 6.33 14.65 8.01
N THR A 122 6.66 13.42 7.62
CA THR A 122 7.35 12.48 8.50
C THR A 122 8.71 13.02 8.95
N PHE A 123 9.48 13.63 8.05
CA PHE A 123 10.75 14.27 8.37
C PHE A 123 10.55 15.40 9.39
N MET A 124 9.61 16.31 9.12
CA MET A 124 9.31 17.43 10.02
C MET A 124 8.87 16.95 11.40
N MET A 125 7.99 15.96 11.49
CA MET A 125 7.57 15.38 12.76
C MET A 125 8.75 14.77 13.54
N ASN A 126 9.67 14.11 12.87
CA ASN A 126 10.85 13.53 13.50
C ASN A 126 11.83 14.61 14.00
N VAL A 127 12.01 15.70 13.24
CA VAL A 127 12.76 16.88 13.68
C VAL A 127 12.16 17.47 14.95
N MET A 128 10.84 17.71 14.96
CA MET A 128 10.15 18.29 16.12
C MET A 128 10.22 17.41 17.38
N ARG A 129 10.30 16.09 17.21
CA ARG A 129 10.47 15.13 18.31
C ARG A 129 11.93 14.97 18.78
N GLY A 130 12.86 15.69 18.18
CA GLY A 130 14.29 15.60 18.52
C GLY A 130 14.92 14.25 18.14
N SER A 131 14.43 13.61 17.09
CA SER A 131 14.96 12.32 16.65
C SER A 131 16.41 12.46 16.17
N GLY A 132 17.27 11.50 16.52
CA GLY A 132 18.65 11.44 16.02
C GLY A 132 18.73 11.18 14.51
N MET A 133 19.97 11.11 13.97
CA MET A 133 20.25 10.97 12.53
C MET A 133 19.45 9.82 11.87
N SER A 134 19.27 8.69 12.53
CA SER A 134 18.48 7.56 12.04
C SER A 134 16.98 7.86 11.93
N GLY A 135 16.44 8.70 12.81
CA GLY A 135 15.04 9.13 12.78
C GLY A 135 14.76 10.21 11.73
N LEU A 136 15.79 10.96 11.33
CA LEU A 136 15.70 11.97 10.26
C LEU A 136 15.68 11.33 8.87
N ALA A 137 16.08 10.07 8.72
CA ALA A 137 15.89 9.32 7.50
C ALA A 137 14.38 9.13 7.27
N SER A 138 13.79 9.99 6.44
CA SER A 138 12.39 9.95 6.04
C SER A 138 11.97 8.55 5.53
N ILE A 139 10.70 8.37 5.15
CA ILE A 139 10.18 7.10 4.60
C ILE A 139 11.00 6.69 3.37
N PRO A 140 11.71 5.55 3.39
CA PRO A 140 12.50 5.13 2.23
C PRO A 140 11.59 4.75 1.05
N ARG A 141 12.04 5.04 -0.18
CA ARG A 141 11.30 4.68 -1.41
C ARG A 141 11.12 3.16 -1.56
N HIS A 142 12.04 2.38 -1.00
CA HIS A 142 12.02 0.92 -1.05
C HIS A 142 12.39 0.30 0.31
N ARG A 143 11.60 -0.69 0.75
CA ARG A 143 11.90 -1.50 1.94
C ARG A 143 11.33 -2.91 1.79
N GLY A 144 12.20 -3.90 1.55
CA GLY A 144 11.78 -5.28 1.27
C GLY A 144 10.93 -5.35 0.01
N LEU A 145 9.71 -5.87 0.10
CA LEU A 145 8.77 -5.94 -1.03
C LEU A 145 7.97 -4.64 -1.26
N ILE A 146 8.13 -3.64 -0.40
CA ILE A 146 7.33 -2.41 -0.42
C ILE A 146 8.06 -1.32 -1.19
N TYR A 147 7.40 -0.77 -2.20
CA TYR A 147 7.88 0.27 -3.10
C TYR A 147 6.96 1.49 -3.06
N ARG A 148 7.54 2.68 -3.11
CA ARG A 148 6.86 3.98 -3.04
C ARG A 148 7.29 4.84 -4.20
N PRO A 149 6.65 4.68 -5.37
CA PRO A 149 7.07 5.34 -6.60
C PRO A 149 6.72 6.82 -6.69
N LEU A 150 5.87 7.33 -5.79
CA LEU A 150 5.45 8.74 -5.75
C LEU A 150 6.31 9.58 -4.83
#